data_887fbbd6eeadba7571dfa9bb308d1d16
#
_entry.id   887fbbd6eeadba7571dfa9bb308d1d16
#
_cell.length_a   1.000
_cell.length_b   1.000
_cell.length_c   1.000
_cell.angle_alpha   90.00
_cell.angle_beta   90.00
_cell.angle_gamma   90.00
#
_symmetry.space_group_name_H-M   'P 1'
#
loop_
_entity.id
_entity.type
_entity.pdbx_description
1 polymer ?
#
loop_
_entity_poly.entity_id
_entity_poly.type
_entity_poly.pdbx_seq_one_letter_code
_entity_poly.pdbx_strand_id
1 'polypeptide(L)'
;METYDLIIVGAGPAGIFTAVELLRHGSKKHILLVEKGKPVEKRHCPKAELGHCVNCRPTCAITTGFSGAGAFSDGKLSLSYEVGGDLPSLIGEEFAQELIDYTDKIYLEFGADPHVEGIY
;
A
#
# COMPACT_ATOMS: atom_id res chain seq x y z
N MET A 1 22.78 2.51 21.28
CA MET A 1 22.47 2.66 19.84
C MET A 1 21.47 1.59 19.50
N GLU A 2 20.31 1.96 18.96
CA GLU A 2 19.35 0.98 18.43
C GLU A 2 19.90 0.33 17.17
N THR A 3 19.74 -0.98 17.06
CA THR A 3 20.15 -1.76 15.90
C THR A 3 18.93 -2.47 15.32
N TYR A 4 18.89 -2.61 14.00
CA TYR A 4 17.81 -3.24 13.28
C TYR A 4 18.35 -4.34 12.39
N ASP A 5 17.61 -5.46 12.29
CA ASP A 5 17.95 -6.55 11.39
C ASP A 5 17.53 -6.25 9.94
N LEU A 6 16.48 -5.45 9.79
CA LEU A 6 15.90 -5.09 8.49
C LEU A 6 15.40 -3.66 8.52
N ILE A 7 15.70 -2.92 7.45
CA ILE A 7 15.17 -1.57 7.23
C ILE A 7 14.33 -1.62 5.95
N ILE A 8 13.05 -1.23 6.07
CA ILE A 8 12.13 -1.07 4.95
C ILE A 8 11.98 0.42 4.69
N VAL A 9 12.32 0.88 3.49
CA VAL A 9 12.23 2.28 3.10
C VAL A 9 10.98 2.50 2.26
N GLY A 10 10.05 3.25 2.81
CA GLY A 10 8.75 3.55 2.23
C GLY A 10 7.61 2.75 2.88
N ALA A 11 6.62 3.47 3.43
CA ALA A 11 5.42 2.91 4.03
C ALA A 11 4.19 3.03 3.09
N GLY A 12 4.39 2.78 1.83
CA GLY A 12 3.32 2.47 0.88
C GLY A 12 2.91 0.99 1.00
N PRO A 13 1.98 0.50 0.16
CA PRO A 13 1.49 -0.88 0.23
C PRO A 13 2.62 -1.93 0.22
N ALA A 14 3.60 -1.78 -0.65
CA ALA A 14 4.72 -2.74 -0.74
C ALA A 14 5.52 -2.86 0.57
N GLY A 15 5.86 -1.73 1.19
CA GLY A 15 6.60 -1.73 2.46
C GLY A 15 5.76 -2.25 3.62
N ILE A 16 4.51 -1.83 3.70
CA ILE A 16 3.57 -2.29 4.73
C ILE A 16 3.34 -3.80 4.62
N PHE A 17 3.02 -4.32 3.42
CA PHE A 17 2.79 -5.75 3.21
C PHE A 17 4.06 -6.57 3.46
N THR A 18 5.25 -6.05 3.14
CA THR A 18 6.52 -6.71 3.49
C THR A 18 6.65 -6.90 5.00
N ALA A 19 6.38 -5.87 5.79
CA ALA A 19 6.41 -5.95 7.25
C ALA A 19 5.34 -6.91 7.79
N VAL A 20 4.10 -6.82 7.27
CA VAL A 20 2.98 -7.69 7.65
C VAL A 20 3.31 -9.16 7.37
N GLU A 21 3.84 -9.48 6.18
CA GLU A 21 4.21 -10.85 5.82
C GLU A 21 5.30 -11.41 6.73
N LEU A 22 6.34 -10.65 7.01
CA LEU A 22 7.38 -11.07 7.94
C LEU A 22 6.81 -11.42 9.31
N LEU A 23 5.90 -10.60 9.83
CA LEU A 23 5.26 -10.84 11.13
C LEU A 23 4.32 -12.05 11.07
N ARG A 24 3.52 -12.21 10.03
CA ARG A 24 2.61 -13.36 9.85
C ARG A 24 3.37 -14.68 9.74
N HIS A 25 4.55 -14.68 9.14
CA HIS A 25 5.44 -15.84 9.09
C HIS A 25 6.32 -16.03 10.34
N GLY A 26 6.02 -15.32 11.41
CA GLY A 26 6.65 -15.48 12.71
C GLY A 26 8.08 -14.95 12.81
N SER A 27 8.46 -14.00 11.96
CA SER A 27 9.77 -13.35 12.06
C SER A 27 9.97 -12.71 13.42
N LYS A 28 11.16 -12.93 13.99
CA LYS A 28 11.62 -12.28 15.25
C LYS A 28 12.60 -11.16 14.99
N LYS A 29 12.75 -10.76 13.72
CA LYS A 29 13.65 -9.68 13.33
C LYS A 29 13.17 -8.34 13.86
N HIS A 30 14.10 -7.50 14.28
CA HIS A 30 13.84 -6.11 14.65
C HIS A 30 13.78 -5.27 13.37
N ILE A 31 12.59 -4.84 13.00
CA ILE A 31 12.32 -4.19 11.72
C ILE A 31 12.10 -2.69 11.93
N LEU A 32 12.79 -1.87 11.14
CA LEU A 32 12.54 -0.44 11.03
C LEU A 32 11.84 -0.13 9.71
N LEU A 33 10.64 0.44 9.77
CA LEU A 33 9.92 0.97 8.62
C LEU A 33 10.08 2.49 8.58
N VAL A 34 10.67 3.02 7.51
CA VAL A 34 10.98 4.44 7.35
C VAL A 34 10.09 5.05 6.27
N GLU A 35 9.39 6.13 6.62
CA GLU A 35 8.55 6.89 5.69
C GLU A 35 8.90 8.38 5.74
N LYS A 36 9.11 9.00 4.57
CA LYS A 36 9.44 10.43 4.47
C LYS A 36 8.26 11.38 4.66
N GLY A 37 7.05 10.89 4.43
CA GLY A 37 5.83 11.69 4.54
C GLY A 37 5.20 11.60 5.92
N LYS A 38 4.02 12.19 6.06
CA LYS A 38 3.30 12.28 7.33
C LYS A 38 2.50 10.98 7.61
N PRO A 39 2.18 10.69 8.88
CA PRO A 39 1.19 9.67 9.22
C PRO A 39 -0.18 10.05 8.62
N VAL A 40 -1.01 9.05 8.36
CA VAL A 40 -2.30 9.19 7.64
C VAL A 40 -3.16 10.32 8.23
N GLU A 41 -3.26 10.38 9.55
CA GLU A 41 -4.10 11.34 10.27
C GLU A 41 -3.66 12.79 10.09
N LYS A 42 -2.41 13.00 9.70
CA LYS A 42 -1.82 14.34 9.46
C LYS A 42 -1.69 14.69 7.99
N ARG A 43 -2.14 13.81 7.10
CA ARG A 43 -2.12 14.04 5.66
C ARG A 43 -3.37 14.80 5.26
N HIS A 44 -3.20 16.03 4.79
CA HIS A 44 -4.28 16.89 4.35
C HIS A 44 -3.86 17.64 3.09
N CYS A 45 -4.73 17.66 2.08
CA CYS A 45 -4.53 18.42 0.85
C CYS A 45 -5.42 19.66 0.86
N PRO A 46 -4.86 20.87 0.84
CA PRO A 46 -5.64 22.11 0.86
C PRO A 46 -6.37 22.38 -0.46
N LYS A 47 -6.13 21.58 -1.52
CA LYS A 47 -6.77 21.79 -2.83
C LYS A 47 -8.30 21.80 -2.76
N ALA A 48 -8.89 20.96 -1.90
CA ALA A 48 -10.34 20.89 -1.75
C ALA A 48 -10.95 22.21 -1.23
N GLU A 49 -10.20 22.93 -0.38
CA GLU A 49 -10.63 24.20 0.22
C GLU A 49 -10.27 25.38 -0.68
N LEU A 50 -9.11 25.35 -1.31
CA LEU A 50 -8.56 26.45 -2.08
C LEU A 50 -8.90 26.42 -3.58
N GLY A 51 -9.42 25.29 -4.08
CA GLY A 51 -9.73 25.09 -5.48
C GLY A 51 -8.54 24.84 -6.41
N HIS A 52 -7.30 24.94 -5.91
CA HIS A 52 -6.09 24.73 -6.70
C HIS A 52 -4.97 24.08 -5.89
N CYS A 53 -4.02 23.43 -6.58
CA CYS A 53 -2.85 22.82 -5.96
C CYS A 53 -1.85 23.89 -5.52
N VAL A 54 -1.37 23.80 -4.29
CA VAL A 54 -0.38 24.74 -3.72
C VAL A 54 1.07 24.20 -3.78
N ASN A 55 1.30 23.08 -4.44
CA ASN A 55 2.63 22.45 -4.56
C ASN A 55 3.33 22.26 -3.21
N CYS A 56 2.68 21.54 -2.30
CA CYS A 56 3.17 21.31 -0.94
C CYS A 56 4.63 20.89 -0.90
N ARG A 57 5.35 21.42 0.09
CA ARG A 57 6.76 21.10 0.35
C ARG A 57 6.90 20.58 1.78
N PRO A 58 7.84 19.68 2.07
CA PRO A 58 8.78 19.01 1.15
C PRO A 58 8.13 17.92 0.29
N THR A 59 6.93 17.44 0.62
CA THR A 59 6.23 16.36 -0.06
C THR A 59 4.75 16.64 -0.28
N CYS A 60 4.16 16.06 -1.32
CA CYS A 60 2.72 16.12 -1.58
C CYS A 60 1.97 15.24 -0.57
N ALA A 61 0.98 15.80 0.12
CA ALA A 61 0.21 15.08 1.14
C ALA A 61 -0.69 13.98 0.57
N ILE A 62 -1.07 14.05 -0.71
CA ILE A 62 -1.89 13.01 -1.38
C ILE A 62 -1.04 11.81 -1.80
N THR A 63 0.13 12.06 -2.40
CA THR A 63 0.93 10.99 -3.00
C THR A 63 2.02 10.44 -2.08
N THR A 64 2.34 11.15 -1.00
CA THR A 64 3.47 10.82 -0.12
C THR A 64 3.04 10.81 1.33
N GLY A 65 3.38 9.73 2.02
CA GLY A 65 3.11 9.54 3.43
C GLY A 65 2.75 8.09 3.75
N PHE A 66 2.49 7.84 5.02
CA PHE A 66 2.11 6.51 5.48
C PHE A 66 0.85 6.03 4.74
N SER A 67 0.85 4.77 4.32
CA SER A 67 -0.15 4.13 3.44
C SER A 67 -0.06 4.51 1.95
N GLY A 68 0.88 5.39 1.55
CA GLY A 68 1.13 5.74 0.15
C GLY A 68 0.00 6.55 -0.50
N ALA A 69 -0.01 6.59 -1.83
CA ALA A 69 -1.02 7.31 -2.61
C ALA A 69 -2.40 6.65 -2.51
N GLY A 70 -2.46 5.35 -2.29
CA GLY A 70 -3.71 4.59 -2.17
C GLY A 70 -4.59 4.98 -0.97
N ALA A 71 -4.02 5.61 0.06
CA ALA A 71 -4.78 6.08 1.23
C ALA A 71 -5.90 7.09 0.87
N PHE A 72 -5.78 7.78 -0.25
CA PHE A 72 -6.74 8.79 -0.72
C PHE A 72 -7.26 8.48 -2.12
N SER A 73 -7.30 7.20 -2.51
CA SER A 73 -7.91 6.72 -3.74
C SER A 73 -9.43 6.54 -3.56
N ASP A 74 -10.08 6.06 -4.61
CA ASP A 74 -11.50 5.68 -4.57
C ASP A 74 -11.75 4.29 -3.94
N GLY A 75 -10.70 3.65 -3.43
CA GLY A 75 -10.78 2.37 -2.71
C GLY A 75 -10.94 1.14 -3.59
N LYS A 76 -10.80 1.28 -4.92
CA LYS A 76 -10.93 0.14 -5.83
C LYS A 76 -9.63 -0.66 -5.91
N LEU A 77 -9.76 -1.99 -5.86
CA LEU A 77 -8.69 -2.94 -6.06
C LEU A 77 -9.02 -3.81 -7.29
N SER A 78 -8.08 -3.90 -8.24
CA SER A 78 -8.21 -4.82 -9.38
C SER A 78 -7.82 -6.23 -8.96
N LEU A 79 -8.71 -7.20 -9.20
CA LEU A 79 -8.53 -8.60 -8.80
C LEU A 79 -8.04 -9.50 -9.95
N SER A 80 -7.47 -8.91 -11.00
CA SER A 80 -6.96 -9.65 -12.16
C SER A 80 -5.51 -9.28 -12.44
N TYR A 81 -4.69 -10.29 -12.74
CA TYR A 81 -3.31 -10.10 -13.19
C TYR A 81 -3.21 -9.42 -14.57
N GLU A 82 -4.30 -9.36 -15.31
CA GLU A 82 -4.35 -8.69 -16.63
C GLU A 82 -4.38 -7.17 -16.52
N VAL A 83 -4.61 -6.63 -15.32
CA VAL A 83 -4.73 -5.18 -15.09
C VAL A 83 -3.44 -4.61 -14.53
N GLY A 84 -2.77 -3.80 -15.35
CA GLY A 84 -1.59 -3.01 -14.96
C GLY A 84 -0.33 -3.84 -14.78
N GLY A 85 0.78 -3.32 -15.34
CA GLY A 85 2.09 -3.93 -15.21
C GLY A 85 2.29 -5.21 -16.01
N ASP A 86 3.41 -5.89 -15.73
CA ASP A 86 3.85 -7.09 -16.44
C ASP A 86 4.30 -8.19 -15.45
N LEU A 87 3.66 -8.25 -14.30
CA LEU A 87 3.99 -9.22 -13.25
C LEU A 87 3.90 -10.67 -13.72
N PRO A 88 2.87 -11.09 -14.51
CA PRO A 88 2.75 -12.46 -14.97
C PRO A 88 3.94 -12.93 -15.82
N SER A 89 4.58 -12.05 -16.59
CA SER A 89 5.76 -12.42 -17.39
C SER A 89 6.98 -12.75 -16.53
N LEU A 90 7.01 -12.23 -15.29
CA LEU A 90 8.13 -12.43 -14.34
C LEU A 90 7.93 -13.66 -13.44
N ILE A 91 6.71 -13.89 -12.98
CA ILE A 91 6.42 -14.92 -11.97
C ILE A 91 5.39 -15.96 -12.40
N GLY A 92 4.81 -15.84 -13.59
CA GLY A 92 3.73 -16.68 -14.09
C GLY A 92 2.33 -16.19 -13.68
N GLU A 93 1.33 -16.52 -14.51
CA GLU A 93 -0.05 -16.07 -14.32
C GLU A 93 -0.68 -16.65 -13.04
N GLU A 94 -0.47 -17.94 -12.79
CA GLU A 94 -1.02 -18.63 -11.64
C GLU A 94 -0.53 -18.02 -10.32
N PHE A 95 0.78 -17.82 -10.18
CA PHE A 95 1.34 -17.23 -8.97
C PHE A 95 0.98 -15.74 -8.83
N ALA A 96 0.90 -15.02 -9.93
CA ALA A 96 0.41 -13.62 -9.91
C ALA A 96 -1.01 -13.55 -9.37
N GLN A 97 -1.92 -14.44 -9.83
CA GLN A 97 -3.30 -14.48 -9.33
C GLN A 97 -3.36 -14.90 -7.85
N GLU A 98 -2.57 -15.89 -7.42
CA GLU A 98 -2.49 -16.27 -6.01
C GLU A 98 -2.11 -15.10 -5.11
N LEU A 99 -1.13 -14.28 -5.52
CA LEU A 99 -0.72 -13.11 -4.75
C LEU A 99 -1.80 -12.02 -4.69
N ILE A 100 -2.55 -11.81 -5.78
CA ILE A 100 -3.68 -10.88 -5.83
C ILE A 100 -4.78 -11.35 -4.87
N ASP A 101 -5.17 -12.60 -4.95
CA ASP A 101 -6.20 -13.19 -4.09
C ASP A 101 -5.80 -13.16 -2.61
N TYR A 102 -4.53 -13.41 -2.32
CA TYR A 102 -3.99 -13.33 -0.98
C TYR A 102 -4.01 -11.90 -0.43
N THR A 103 -3.63 -10.93 -1.27
CA THR A 103 -3.68 -9.51 -0.92
C THR A 103 -5.11 -9.05 -0.64
N ASP A 104 -6.07 -9.45 -1.47
CA ASP A 104 -7.48 -9.15 -1.28
C ASP A 104 -8.00 -9.69 0.05
N LYS A 105 -7.67 -10.94 0.39
CA LYS A 105 -8.02 -11.51 1.71
C LYS A 105 -7.54 -10.66 2.88
N ILE A 106 -6.33 -10.13 2.79
CA ILE A 106 -5.79 -9.26 3.85
C ILE A 106 -6.60 -7.96 3.92
N TYR A 107 -6.92 -7.33 2.80
CA TYR A 107 -7.78 -6.14 2.79
C TYR A 107 -9.16 -6.41 3.39
N LEU A 108 -9.77 -7.55 3.06
CA LEU A 108 -11.06 -7.96 3.63
C LEU A 108 -10.99 -8.17 5.16
N GLU A 109 -9.90 -8.74 5.66
CA GLU A 109 -9.68 -8.87 7.12
C GLU A 109 -9.68 -7.50 7.83
N PHE A 110 -9.22 -6.46 7.14
CA PHE A 110 -9.15 -5.09 7.67
C PHE A 110 -10.35 -4.23 7.28
N GLY A 111 -11.44 -4.82 6.78
CA GLY A 111 -12.72 -4.15 6.58
C GLY A 111 -12.95 -3.57 5.19
N ALA A 112 -12.22 -4.03 4.16
CA ALA A 112 -12.55 -3.69 2.78
C ALA A 112 -13.94 -4.24 2.40
N ASP A 113 -14.62 -3.54 1.48
CA ASP A 113 -15.92 -3.97 0.98
C ASP A 113 -15.75 -5.30 0.20
N PRO A 114 -16.50 -6.35 0.56
CA PRO A 114 -16.45 -7.62 -0.15
C PRO A 114 -17.15 -7.61 -1.51
N HIS A 115 -17.84 -6.51 -1.87
CA HIS A 115 -18.52 -6.42 -3.15
C HIS A 115 -17.51 -6.41 -4.30
N VAL A 116 -17.71 -7.30 -5.28
CA VAL A 116 -16.89 -7.38 -6.48
C VAL A 116 -17.73 -7.01 -7.70
N GLU A 117 -17.32 -5.98 -8.42
CA GLU A 117 -17.96 -5.58 -9.67
C GLU A 117 -17.47 -6.46 -10.82
N GLY A 118 -18.33 -6.69 -11.82
CA GLY A 118 -18.00 -7.43 -13.04
C GLY A 118 -18.10 -8.96 -12.95
N ILE A 119 -18.57 -9.49 -11.85
CA ILE A 119 -18.96 -10.91 -11.75
C ILE A 119 -20.44 -11.02 -12.18
N TYR A 120 -20.67 -11.71 -13.30
CA TYR A 120 -21.99 -11.94 -13.87
C TYR A 120 -22.40 -13.42 -13.75
#